data_cb99865ad63c8f29a3689457cf26655b
#
_entry.id   cb99865ad63c8f29a3689457cf26655b
#
_cell.length_a   1.000
_cell.length_b   1.000
_cell.length_c   1.000
_cell.angle_alpha   90.00
_cell.angle_beta   90.00
_cell.angle_gamma   90.00
#
_symmetry.space_group_name_H-M   'P 1'
#
loop_
_entity.id
_entity.type
_entity.pdbx_description
1 polymer ?
#
loop_
_entity_poly.entity_id
_entity_poly.type
_entity_poly.pdbx_seq_one_letter_code
_entity_poly.pdbx_strand_id
1 'polypeptide(L)'
;MGEGDAVVLIGIDPGLGGALAVLDHAGMLIALSDMPVLTLSTRRGMKQEYDVPGLVALLIPYVSPQAHVILEESQAMPGQGTRSMFTTGVGFGVWLGVLAALPLPHTRVRPAIWKRALGLGKAKEAARLRAMQLFPKADLRRKRDHGRAEAILLAWYGW
;
A
#
# COMPACT_ATOMS: atom_id res chain seq x y z
N MET A 1 14.42 -21.15 22.31
CA MET A 1 14.49 -20.79 20.89
C MET A 1 13.67 -19.53 20.77
N GLY A 2 14.35 -18.40 20.50
CA GLY A 2 13.73 -17.09 20.49
C GLY A 2 12.61 -17.04 19.45
N GLU A 3 11.60 -16.20 19.71
CA GLU A 3 10.65 -15.69 18.71
C GLU A 3 11.43 -14.83 17.69
N GLY A 4 12.42 -15.52 17.04
CA GLY A 4 13.39 -14.95 16.15
C GLY A 4 12.82 -14.78 14.78
N ASP A 5 12.89 -13.58 14.26
CA ASP A 5 13.18 -13.26 12.86
C ASP A 5 12.16 -13.70 11.80
N ALA A 6 10.89 -13.65 12.13
CA ALA A 6 9.85 -13.88 11.12
C ALA A 6 9.90 -12.76 10.07
N VAL A 7 10.27 -13.11 8.84
CA VAL A 7 10.19 -12.20 7.69
C VAL A 7 8.78 -11.64 7.59
N VAL A 8 8.67 -10.32 7.54
CA VAL A 8 7.39 -9.63 7.38
C VAL A 8 7.42 -8.87 6.07
N LEU A 9 6.40 -9.07 5.24
CA LEU A 9 6.26 -8.37 3.97
C LEU A 9 5.12 -7.36 4.04
N ILE A 10 5.43 -6.14 3.71
CA ILE A 10 4.51 -5.01 3.79
C ILE A 10 4.25 -4.49 2.38
N GLY A 11 3.03 -4.60 1.91
CA GLY A 11 2.60 -4.01 0.63
C GLY A 11 1.95 -2.66 0.84
N ILE A 12 2.34 -1.66 0.05
CA ILE A 12 1.81 -0.30 0.15
C ILE A 12 1.33 0.17 -1.22
N ASP A 13 0.02 0.43 -1.33
CA ASP A 13 -0.57 1.28 -2.36
C ASP A 13 -0.56 2.73 -1.83
N PRO A 14 0.27 3.63 -2.39
CA PRO A 14 0.53 4.94 -1.80
C PRO A 14 -0.56 5.99 -2.02
N GLY A 15 -1.65 5.69 -2.74
CA GLY A 15 -2.73 6.65 -3.01
C GLY A 15 -3.50 7.08 -1.75
N LEU A 16 -4.21 8.22 -1.79
CA LEU A 16 -5.12 8.63 -0.69
C LEU A 16 -6.24 7.60 -0.43
N GLY A 17 -6.68 6.89 -1.46
CA GLY A 17 -7.59 5.76 -1.35
C GLY A 17 -6.87 4.41 -1.31
N GLY A 18 -5.58 4.41 -1.08
CA GLY A 18 -4.73 3.22 -0.98
C GLY A 18 -4.83 2.56 0.39
N ALA A 19 -3.88 1.67 0.65
CA ALA A 19 -3.84 0.89 1.88
C ALA A 19 -2.44 0.34 2.15
N LEU A 20 -2.30 -0.24 3.33
CA LEU A 20 -1.15 -1.02 3.76
C LEU A 20 -1.60 -2.42 4.18
N ALA A 21 -0.92 -3.44 3.70
CA ALA A 21 -1.14 -4.82 4.08
C ALA A 21 0.16 -5.46 4.58
N VAL A 22 0.05 -6.33 5.57
CA VAL A 22 1.20 -7.03 6.16
C VAL A 22 0.97 -8.52 6.10
N LEU A 23 1.92 -9.25 5.50
CA LEU A 23 1.98 -10.70 5.51
C LEU A 23 3.11 -11.17 6.43
N ASP A 24 2.87 -12.25 7.14
CA ASP A 24 3.92 -12.93 7.89
C ASP A 24 4.77 -13.86 7.01
N HIS A 25 5.75 -14.52 7.60
CA HIS A 25 6.65 -15.46 6.94
C HIS A 25 5.93 -16.67 6.29
N ALA A 26 4.72 -16.99 6.73
CA ALA A 26 3.90 -18.05 6.17
C ALA A 26 2.98 -17.55 5.03
N GLY A 27 3.09 -16.26 4.65
CA GLY A 27 2.23 -15.61 3.66
C GLY A 27 0.81 -15.33 4.16
N MET A 28 0.59 -15.35 5.48
CA MET A 28 -0.71 -15.06 6.08
C MET A 28 -0.90 -13.55 6.26
N LEU A 29 -2.08 -13.05 5.92
CA LEU A 29 -2.44 -11.64 6.15
C LEU A 29 -2.65 -11.39 7.65
N ILE A 30 -1.75 -10.63 8.28
CA ILE A 30 -1.78 -10.30 9.70
C ILE A 30 -2.25 -8.88 9.99
N ALA A 31 -2.17 -7.97 9.01
CA ALA A 31 -2.74 -6.63 9.12
C ALA A 31 -3.19 -6.09 7.76
N LEU A 32 -4.25 -5.29 7.79
CA LEU A 32 -4.79 -4.59 6.62
C LEU A 32 -5.40 -3.26 7.11
N SER A 33 -4.86 -2.15 6.63
CA SER A 33 -5.27 -0.81 7.04
C SER A 33 -5.49 0.08 5.82
N ASP A 34 -6.57 0.85 5.81
CA ASP A 34 -6.75 1.93 4.84
C ASP A 34 -5.68 3.01 5.07
N MET A 35 -5.39 3.78 4.04
CA MET A 35 -4.47 4.91 4.12
C MET A 35 -4.93 5.91 5.19
N PRO A 36 -4.10 6.22 6.19
CA PRO A 36 -4.40 7.30 7.13
C PRO A 36 -4.50 8.64 6.44
N VAL A 37 -5.65 9.29 6.57
CA VAL A 37 -5.92 10.59 5.95
C VAL A 37 -6.60 11.55 6.93
N LEU A 38 -6.23 12.81 6.85
CA LEU A 38 -6.91 13.92 7.52
C LEU A 38 -7.94 14.50 6.55
N THR A 39 -9.15 14.75 7.04
CA THR A 39 -10.18 15.43 6.27
C THR A 39 -10.30 16.87 6.77
N LEU A 40 -9.93 17.82 5.92
CA LEU A 40 -9.87 19.25 6.24
C LEU A 40 -11.03 19.98 5.57
N SER A 41 -11.71 20.84 6.34
CA SER A 41 -12.68 21.79 5.79
C SER A 41 -11.94 22.99 5.19
N THR A 42 -12.25 23.33 3.94
CA THR A 42 -11.68 24.47 3.24
C THR A 42 -12.80 25.36 2.67
N ARG A 43 -12.48 26.56 2.27
CA ARG A 43 -13.45 27.45 1.58
C ARG A 43 -14.04 26.85 0.30
N ARG A 44 -13.38 25.83 -0.29
CA ARG A 44 -13.79 25.14 -1.53
C ARG A 44 -14.41 23.76 -1.29
N GLY A 45 -14.69 23.40 -0.02
CA GLY A 45 -15.21 22.11 0.38
C GLY A 45 -14.21 21.26 1.16
N MET A 46 -14.50 19.99 1.31
CA MET A 46 -13.63 19.05 2.04
C MET A 46 -12.41 18.66 1.20
N LYS A 47 -11.25 18.60 1.84
CA LYS A 47 -9.98 18.17 1.26
C LYS A 47 -9.40 17.04 2.11
N GLN A 48 -8.86 16.02 1.47
CA GLN A 48 -8.08 14.99 2.14
C GLN A 48 -6.58 15.23 1.96
N GLU A 49 -5.84 14.99 3.02
CA GLU A 49 -4.38 15.00 3.06
C GLU A 49 -3.87 13.77 3.80
N TYR A 50 -2.62 13.37 3.57
CA TYR A 50 -2.00 12.26 4.29
C TYR A 50 -1.82 12.62 5.77
N ASP A 51 -2.24 11.73 6.66
CA ASP A 51 -1.90 11.77 8.07
C ASP A 51 -0.50 11.17 8.26
N VAL A 52 0.54 11.97 8.10
CA VAL A 52 1.93 11.50 8.15
C VAL A 52 2.27 10.83 9.49
N PRO A 53 1.89 11.38 10.66
CA PRO A 53 2.02 10.66 11.93
C PRO A 53 1.32 9.30 11.94
N GLY A 54 0.12 9.22 11.36
CA GLY A 54 -0.63 7.97 11.21
C GLY A 54 0.08 6.94 10.33
N LEU A 55 0.73 7.37 9.24
CA LEU A 55 1.55 6.49 8.38
C LEU A 55 2.73 5.89 9.16
N VAL A 56 3.42 6.71 9.94
CA VAL A 56 4.53 6.26 10.80
C VAL A 56 4.01 5.26 11.84
N ALA A 57 2.91 5.58 12.51
CA ALA A 57 2.32 4.72 13.55
C ALA A 57 1.93 3.33 13.01
N LEU A 58 1.46 3.24 11.74
CA LEU A 58 1.17 1.95 11.10
C LEU A 58 2.42 1.08 10.88
N LEU A 59 3.58 1.68 10.66
CA LEU A 59 4.82 0.95 10.34
C LEU A 59 5.64 0.60 11.58
N ILE A 60 5.57 1.40 12.65
CA ILE A 60 6.38 1.19 13.88
C ILE A 60 6.35 -0.26 14.39
N PRO A 61 5.18 -0.95 14.47
CA PRO A 61 5.13 -2.33 14.97
C PRO A 61 5.94 -3.33 14.15
N TYR A 62 6.27 -2.97 12.90
CA TYR A 62 6.94 -3.86 11.94
C TYR A 62 8.37 -3.44 11.63
N VAL A 63 8.91 -2.44 12.33
CA VAL A 63 10.29 -2.00 12.14
C VAL A 63 11.23 -3.09 12.62
N SER A 64 11.85 -3.78 11.67
CA SER A 64 12.74 -4.91 11.90
C SER A 64 13.67 -5.09 10.69
N PRO A 65 14.91 -5.57 10.87
CA PRO A 65 15.78 -5.92 9.75
C PRO A 65 15.21 -7.01 8.83
N GLN A 66 14.29 -7.82 9.32
CA GLN A 66 13.60 -8.89 8.59
C GLN A 66 12.33 -8.41 7.90
N ALA A 67 11.89 -7.18 8.13
CA ALA A 67 10.77 -6.60 7.40
C ALA A 67 11.23 -6.08 6.04
N HIS A 68 10.39 -6.26 5.01
CA HIS A 68 10.63 -5.70 3.69
C HIS A 68 9.34 -5.05 3.15
N VAL A 69 9.47 -3.83 2.68
CA VAL A 69 8.33 -3.07 2.12
C VAL A 69 8.36 -3.15 0.60
N ILE A 70 7.22 -3.49 0.02
CA ILE A 70 6.95 -3.37 -1.43
C ILE A 70 6.07 -2.14 -1.63
N LEU A 71 6.66 -1.06 -2.10
CA LEU A 71 5.96 0.19 -2.37
C LEU A 71 5.62 0.29 -3.86
N GLU A 72 4.33 0.46 -4.20
CA GLU A 72 3.96 0.74 -5.58
C GLU A 72 4.51 2.09 -6.03
N GLU A 73 5.22 2.09 -7.15
CA GLU A 73 5.77 3.30 -7.74
C GLU A 73 4.68 4.12 -8.42
N SER A 74 4.40 5.29 -7.87
CA SER A 74 3.47 6.25 -8.48
C SER A 74 4.10 6.92 -9.70
N GLN A 75 3.33 7.03 -10.76
CA GLN A 75 3.74 7.67 -12.01
C GLN A 75 2.70 8.69 -12.46
N ALA A 76 3.15 9.79 -13.05
CA ALA A 76 2.27 10.67 -13.79
C ALA A 76 1.72 9.95 -15.02
N MET A 77 0.41 10.03 -15.23
CA MET A 77 -0.26 9.37 -16.34
C MET A 77 -0.69 10.38 -17.39
N PRO A 78 -0.57 10.06 -18.69
CA PRO A 78 -1.12 10.90 -19.75
C PRO A 78 -2.61 11.18 -19.52
N GLY A 79 -3.02 12.45 -19.65
CA GLY A 79 -4.41 12.86 -19.41
C GLY A 79 -4.79 13.05 -17.94
N GLN A 80 -3.89 12.80 -17.00
CA GLN A 80 -4.11 13.11 -15.59
C GLN A 80 -4.04 14.61 -15.37
N GLY A 81 -5.04 15.18 -14.64
CA GLY A 81 -5.04 16.60 -14.32
C GLY A 81 -3.90 17.00 -13.39
N THR A 82 -3.37 18.22 -13.55
CA THR A 82 -2.23 18.76 -12.80
C THR A 82 -2.38 18.59 -11.27
N ARG A 83 -3.58 18.86 -10.73
CA ARG A 83 -3.85 18.71 -9.30
C ARG A 83 -3.73 17.25 -8.84
N SER A 84 -4.22 16.32 -9.65
CA SER A 84 -4.12 14.89 -9.37
C SER A 84 -2.66 14.42 -9.42
N MET A 85 -1.89 14.86 -10.42
CA MET A 85 -0.46 14.55 -10.51
C MET A 85 0.31 15.07 -9.30
N PHE A 86 0.03 16.30 -8.87
CA PHE A 86 0.66 16.87 -7.69
C PHE A 86 0.34 16.06 -6.42
N THR A 87 -0.93 15.70 -6.21
CA THR A 87 -1.34 14.89 -5.05
C THR A 87 -0.69 13.51 -5.07
N THR A 88 -0.62 12.86 -6.23
CA THR A 88 0.05 11.57 -6.41
C THR A 88 1.55 11.67 -6.08
N GLY A 89 2.21 12.71 -6.58
CA GLY A 89 3.64 12.94 -6.33
C GLY A 89 3.94 13.25 -4.85
N VAL A 90 3.09 14.06 -4.21
CA VAL A 90 3.22 14.34 -2.77
C VAL A 90 3.09 13.05 -1.96
N GLY A 91 2.07 12.23 -2.22
CA GLY A 91 1.86 10.97 -1.50
C GLY A 91 3.03 10.02 -1.64
N PHE A 92 3.53 9.84 -2.87
CA PHE A 92 4.69 9.00 -3.12
C PHE A 92 5.95 9.53 -2.41
N GLY A 93 6.19 10.86 -2.46
CA GLY A 93 7.30 11.50 -1.76
C GLY A 93 7.22 11.37 -0.24
N VAL A 94 6.01 11.50 0.34
CA VAL A 94 5.77 11.28 1.77
C VAL A 94 6.16 9.85 2.16
N TRP A 95 5.73 8.84 1.41
CA TRP A 95 6.11 7.45 1.67
C TRP A 95 7.62 7.22 1.59
N LEU A 96 8.30 7.77 0.58
CA LEU A 96 9.75 7.68 0.48
C LEU A 96 10.43 8.31 1.70
N GLY A 97 9.94 9.46 2.16
CA GLY A 97 10.46 10.12 3.37
C GLY A 97 10.24 9.30 4.63
N VAL A 98 9.05 8.73 4.81
CA VAL A 98 8.72 7.87 5.96
C VAL A 98 9.60 6.62 5.97
N LEU A 99 9.74 5.94 4.83
CA LEU A 99 10.57 4.72 4.73
C LEU A 99 12.07 5.02 4.88
N ALA A 100 12.52 6.20 4.50
CA ALA A 100 13.90 6.61 4.72
C ALA A 100 14.19 6.96 6.20
N ALA A 101 13.19 7.49 6.92
CA ALA A 101 13.30 7.82 8.33
C ALA A 101 13.20 6.59 9.24
N LEU A 102 12.45 5.59 8.83
CA LEU A 102 12.35 4.30 9.52
C LEU A 102 13.37 3.32 8.89
N PRO A 103 14.09 2.53 9.69
CA PRO A 103 15.06 1.56 9.15
C PRO A 103 14.34 0.34 8.54
N LEU A 104 13.52 0.58 7.52
CA LEU A 104 12.74 -0.42 6.80
C LEU A 104 13.31 -0.59 5.39
N PRO A 105 13.93 -1.75 5.08
CA PRO A 105 14.30 -2.10 3.71
C PRO A 105 13.06 -2.06 2.80
N HIS A 106 13.20 -1.47 1.61
CA HIS A 106 12.07 -1.38 0.69
C HIS A 106 12.48 -1.52 -0.77
N THR A 107 11.56 -2.03 -1.57
CA THR A 107 11.64 -2.10 -3.04
C THR A 107 10.48 -1.32 -3.64
N ARG A 108 10.77 -0.49 -4.63
CA ARG A 108 9.75 0.18 -5.44
C ARG A 108 9.42 -0.68 -6.65
N VAL A 109 8.15 -0.87 -6.94
CA VAL A 109 7.70 -1.67 -8.07
C VAL A 109 6.62 -0.94 -8.87
N ARG A 110 6.78 -0.92 -10.20
CA ARG A 110 5.77 -0.34 -11.10
C ARG A 110 4.52 -1.22 -11.18
N PRO A 111 3.31 -0.63 -11.28
CA PRO A 111 2.07 -1.38 -11.41
C PRO A 111 2.10 -2.44 -12.52
N ALA A 112 2.65 -2.09 -13.69
CA ALA A 112 2.72 -3.01 -14.81
C ALA A 112 3.59 -4.27 -14.54
N ILE A 113 4.60 -4.16 -13.68
CA ILE A 113 5.51 -5.25 -13.37
C ILE A 113 4.83 -6.27 -12.46
N TRP A 114 4.36 -5.84 -11.27
CA TRP A 114 3.76 -6.76 -10.31
C TRP A 114 2.41 -7.32 -10.81
N LYS A 115 1.60 -6.50 -11.51
CA LYS A 115 0.33 -6.98 -12.09
C LYS A 115 0.57 -8.07 -13.13
N ARG A 116 1.58 -7.91 -13.99
CA ARG A 116 1.97 -8.93 -14.97
C ARG A 116 2.49 -10.20 -14.29
N ALA A 117 3.34 -10.07 -13.28
CA ALA A 117 3.88 -11.20 -12.53
C ALA A 117 2.78 -12.05 -11.86
N LEU A 118 1.70 -11.41 -11.40
CA LEU A 118 0.54 -12.09 -10.81
C LEU A 118 -0.54 -12.49 -11.83
N GLY A 119 -0.28 -12.34 -13.14
CA GLY A 119 -1.23 -12.68 -14.19
C GLY A 119 -2.47 -11.81 -14.22
N LEU A 120 -2.40 -10.56 -13.72
CA LEU A 120 -3.52 -9.65 -13.66
C LEU A 120 -3.68 -8.86 -14.95
N GLY A 121 -4.93 -8.76 -15.43
CA GLY A 121 -5.31 -7.87 -16.51
C GLY A 121 -5.36 -6.39 -16.08
N LYS A 122 -5.69 -5.51 -17.05
CA LYS A 122 -5.77 -4.06 -16.81
C LYS A 122 -7.01 -3.63 -15.99
N ALA A 123 -8.00 -4.50 -15.83
CA ALA A 123 -9.23 -4.19 -15.12
C ALA A 123 -8.97 -4.05 -13.60
N LYS A 124 -9.42 -2.94 -13.02
CA LYS A 124 -9.28 -2.70 -11.56
C LYS A 124 -9.90 -3.81 -10.71
N GLU A 125 -11.02 -4.37 -11.16
CA GLU A 125 -11.73 -5.45 -10.49
C GLU A 125 -10.91 -6.76 -10.44
N ALA A 126 -10.02 -7.00 -11.43
CA ALA A 126 -9.20 -8.20 -11.47
C ALA A 126 -8.29 -8.34 -10.23
N ALA A 127 -7.70 -7.24 -9.77
CA ALA A 127 -6.88 -7.24 -8.56
C ALA A 127 -7.72 -7.60 -7.31
N ARG A 128 -8.93 -7.01 -7.17
CA ARG A 128 -9.80 -7.28 -6.02
C ARG A 128 -10.26 -8.75 -6.00
N LEU A 129 -10.68 -9.28 -7.12
CA LEU A 129 -11.10 -10.70 -7.23
C LEU A 129 -9.93 -11.64 -6.93
N ARG A 130 -8.74 -11.33 -7.43
CA ARG A 130 -7.53 -12.15 -7.15
C ARG A 130 -7.16 -12.13 -5.67
N ALA A 131 -7.19 -10.96 -5.04
CA ALA A 131 -6.94 -10.84 -3.61
C ALA A 131 -7.97 -11.62 -2.77
N MET A 132 -9.26 -11.58 -3.14
CA MET A 132 -10.31 -12.37 -2.48
C MET A 132 -10.11 -13.88 -2.62
N GLN A 133 -9.60 -14.34 -3.76
CA GLN A 133 -9.27 -15.78 -3.96
C GLN A 133 -8.12 -16.23 -3.06
N LEU A 134 -7.07 -15.42 -2.96
CA LEU A 134 -5.88 -15.74 -2.16
C LEU A 134 -6.12 -15.54 -0.66
N PHE A 135 -6.91 -14.54 -0.30
CA PHE A 135 -7.18 -14.12 1.08
C PHE A 135 -8.69 -14.01 1.34
N PRO A 136 -9.42 -15.14 1.39
CA PRO A 136 -10.90 -15.13 1.47
C PRO A 136 -11.44 -14.52 2.77
N LYS A 137 -10.62 -14.39 3.81
CA LYS A 137 -10.97 -13.75 5.08
C LYS A 137 -10.71 -12.24 5.10
N ALA A 138 -10.03 -11.69 4.07
CA ALA A 138 -9.76 -10.27 3.99
C ALA A 138 -11.05 -9.47 3.74
N ASP A 139 -11.17 -8.31 4.38
CA ASP A 139 -12.31 -7.42 4.17
C ASP A 139 -12.16 -6.63 2.86
N LEU A 140 -12.61 -7.27 1.77
CA LEU A 140 -12.56 -6.76 0.39
C LEU A 140 -13.94 -6.73 -0.27
N ARG A 141 -15.02 -6.59 0.54
CA ARG A 141 -16.40 -6.74 0.06
C ARG A 141 -16.90 -5.55 -0.74
N ARG A 142 -16.37 -4.35 -0.47
CA ARG A 142 -16.81 -3.11 -1.13
C ARG A 142 -16.09 -2.93 -2.46
N LYS A 143 -16.78 -2.43 -3.48
CA LYS A 143 -16.17 -2.09 -4.77
C LYS A 143 -14.99 -1.10 -4.64
N ARG A 144 -15.00 -0.25 -3.61
CA ARG A 144 -13.93 0.72 -3.32
C ARG A 144 -12.69 0.12 -2.65
N ASP A 145 -12.70 -1.16 -2.28
CA ASP A 145 -11.56 -1.82 -1.59
C ASP A 145 -10.41 -2.18 -2.54
N HIS A 146 -10.29 -1.48 -3.68
CA HIS A 146 -9.21 -1.67 -4.63
C HIS A 146 -7.84 -1.43 -4.00
N GLY A 147 -7.67 -0.35 -3.23
CA GLY A 147 -6.41 -0.04 -2.55
C GLY A 147 -5.99 -1.14 -1.56
N ARG A 148 -6.95 -1.68 -0.79
CA ARG A 148 -6.71 -2.82 0.10
C ARG A 148 -6.25 -4.06 -0.66
N ALA A 149 -6.92 -4.37 -1.78
CA ALA A 149 -6.58 -5.50 -2.62
C ALA A 149 -5.19 -5.35 -3.24
N GLU A 150 -4.86 -4.17 -3.75
CA GLU A 150 -3.55 -3.89 -4.34
C GLU A 150 -2.45 -3.96 -3.28
N ALA A 151 -2.66 -3.44 -2.08
CA ALA A 151 -1.70 -3.56 -0.98
C ALA A 151 -1.43 -5.03 -0.58
N ILE A 152 -2.48 -5.86 -0.48
CA ILE A 152 -2.33 -7.29 -0.21
C ILE A 152 -1.52 -7.96 -1.33
N LEU A 153 -1.84 -7.68 -2.60
CA LEU A 153 -1.17 -8.29 -3.74
C LEU A 153 0.28 -7.80 -3.91
N LEU A 154 0.59 -6.57 -3.51
CA LEU A 154 1.97 -6.07 -3.44
C LEU A 154 2.79 -6.84 -2.40
N ALA A 155 2.24 -7.03 -1.19
CA ALA A 155 2.89 -7.85 -0.18
C ALA A 155 3.08 -9.29 -0.67
N TRP A 156 2.05 -9.88 -1.31
CA TRP A 156 2.10 -11.21 -1.91
C TRP A 156 3.10 -11.33 -3.06
N TYR A 157 3.27 -10.28 -3.85
CA TYR A 157 4.28 -10.22 -4.91
C TYR A 157 5.71 -10.29 -4.35
N GLY A 158 5.93 -9.75 -3.17
CA GLY A 158 7.21 -9.78 -2.48
C GLY A 158 7.51 -11.10 -1.75
N TRP A 159 6.46 -11.87 -1.48
CA TRP A 159 6.53 -13.16 -0.79
C TRP A 159 7.00 -14.28 -1.72
#